data_d605590e9940c0c1257edaad83d3e358
#
_entry.id   d605590e9940c0c1257edaad83d3e358
#
_cell.length_a   1.000
_cell.length_b   1.000
_cell.length_c   1.000
_cell.angle_alpha   90.00
_cell.angle_beta   90.00
_cell.angle_gamma   90.00
#
_symmetry.space_group_name_H-M   'P 1'
#
loop_
_entity.id
_entity.type
_entity.pdbx_description
1 polymer ?
#
loop_
_entity_poly.entity_id
_entity_poly.type
_entity_poly.pdbx_seq_one_letter_code
_entity_poly.pdbx_strand_id
1 'polypeptide(L)'
;MREDYKYSIITDFEDGTECNKLKNSLIGTINSIGILLGNFLFHIIAGKFGYKNILFYFHIGHAAFLLVSIFWDNYYYFQVINCFVMFFTKCILNSSLVMNNEIVDLKYKAMISSFVNSGLGLGGMFYVLMYYLIKDWRYVFIVGVCLSAVSGIIIKIFFHDSLIQSLINKDYDRFYNDLLYIAKMNGREKEFKDGIENDEKYKNCLQKLKEYTQDSKSSTKVIEVKNSTNRENDDKLITSANKENLPKQENNSKEEKKEIKGSLLQIFKYSSVRYILIILSVGWFCNSTLFYGLVIGIKTLKGSQYRNAAILYLCDFCAYNISGFFSNSKLGRKLSLQIFTLAYGIFCLVMFLVFDKNKDVVVGFYFCARLSMICGFCVYYSYAFESYPISVATYGYSFNATCSSIAGVVIPFIIEYIKEKYVFLIYAIEGVVCTLLFFFLKETRGKEREDNIKEIEEELNKEKNKGNEEDEKNKKIILSENKNL
;
A
#
# COMPACT_ATOMS: atom_id res chain seq x y z
N MET A 1 -17.54 35.41 10.10
CA MET A 1 -16.62 34.29 10.41
C MET A 1 -16.58 34.08 11.90
N ARG A 2 -16.69 32.85 12.39
CA ARG A 2 -16.51 32.58 13.82
C ARG A 2 -15.05 32.85 14.17
N GLU A 3 -14.78 33.52 15.26
CA GLU A 3 -13.43 33.85 15.76
C GLU A 3 -12.50 32.63 15.89
N ASP A 4 -13.08 31.42 15.99
CA ASP A 4 -12.38 30.14 16.15
C ASP A 4 -11.54 29.71 14.92
N TYR A 5 -11.71 30.32 13.75
CA TYR A 5 -11.06 29.92 12.50
C TYR A 5 -10.19 31.01 11.88
N LYS A 6 -9.83 32.04 12.64
CA LYS A 6 -9.11 33.23 12.15
C LYS A 6 -7.74 32.92 11.51
N TYR A 7 -7.11 31.82 11.92
CA TYR A 7 -5.77 31.42 11.47
C TYR A 7 -5.76 30.00 10.86
N SER A 8 -6.75 29.71 10.03
CA SER A 8 -6.73 28.49 9.20
C SER A 8 -5.99 28.74 7.90
N ILE A 9 -5.46 27.68 7.26
CA ILE A 9 -4.82 27.76 5.95
C ILE A 9 -5.75 28.45 4.92
N ILE A 10 -7.04 28.14 4.94
CA ILE A 10 -8.01 28.73 4.01
C ILE A 10 -8.18 30.22 4.27
N THR A 11 -8.30 30.63 5.53
CA THR A 11 -8.51 32.06 5.86
C THR A 11 -7.27 32.91 5.66
N ASP A 12 -6.08 32.36 5.77
CA ASP A 12 -4.82 33.05 5.56
C ASP A 12 -4.53 33.37 4.07
N PHE A 13 -5.01 32.48 3.18
CA PHE A 13 -4.80 32.62 1.73
C PHE A 13 -6.03 33.15 0.98
N GLU A 14 -7.13 33.43 1.67
CA GLU A 14 -8.30 34.07 1.10
C GLU A 14 -8.29 35.59 1.41
N ASP A 15 -8.32 36.41 0.36
CA ASP A 15 -8.47 37.87 0.45
C ASP A 15 -9.90 38.28 0.88
N GLY A 16 -10.52 37.55 1.79
CA GLY A 16 -11.67 37.98 2.61
C GLY A 16 -13.05 38.11 1.96
N THR A 17 -13.24 37.86 0.67
CA THR A 17 -14.51 38.22 0.03
C THR A 17 -15.30 37.12 -0.66
N GLU A 18 -14.69 36.03 -1.11
CA GLU A 18 -15.45 34.88 -1.65
C GLU A 18 -14.70 33.58 -1.43
N CYS A 19 -15.42 32.56 -0.87
CA CYS A 19 -14.93 31.20 -0.77
C CYS A 19 -14.73 30.64 -2.19
N ASN A 20 -13.51 30.65 -2.70
CA ASN A 20 -13.20 30.18 -4.04
C ASN A 20 -13.18 28.66 -4.06
N LYS A 21 -14.31 28.05 -4.51
CA LYS A 21 -14.48 26.60 -4.62
C LYS A 21 -13.32 25.92 -5.34
N LEU A 22 -12.78 26.57 -6.38
CA LEU A 22 -11.65 26.04 -7.12
C LEU A 22 -10.39 25.95 -6.25
N LYS A 23 -10.04 27.01 -5.51
CA LYS A 23 -8.89 27.00 -4.59
C LYS A 23 -9.03 25.91 -3.54
N ASN A 24 -10.22 25.75 -2.94
CA ASN A 24 -10.47 24.71 -1.95
C ASN A 24 -10.33 23.28 -2.52
N SER A 25 -10.85 23.07 -3.73
CA SER A 25 -10.69 21.77 -4.42
C SER A 25 -9.23 21.49 -4.76
N LEU A 26 -8.48 22.52 -5.19
CA LEU A 26 -7.07 22.38 -5.56
C LEU A 26 -6.19 21.97 -4.37
N ILE A 27 -6.50 22.38 -3.13
CA ILE A 27 -5.74 21.92 -1.94
C ILE A 27 -5.77 20.39 -1.84
N GLY A 28 -6.95 19.80 -1.85
CA GLY A 28 -7.10 18.35 -1.77
C GLY A 28 -6.51 17.61 -2.97
N THR A 29 -6.68 18.18 -4.15
CA THR A 29 -6.18 17.62 -5.41
C THR A 29 -4.65 17.59 -5.47
N ILE A 30 -3.99 18.69 -5.15
CA ILE A 30 -2.51 18.78 -5.17
C ILE A 30 -1.90 17.87 -4.11
N ASN A 31 -2.50 17.81 -2.93
CA ASN A 31 -2.11 16.85 -1.90
C ASN A 31 -2.20 15.40 -2.42
N SER A 32 -3.26 15.05 -3.11
CA SER A 32 -3.46 13.72 -3.68
C SER A 32 -2.51 13.42 -4.83
N ILE A 33 -2.09 14.42 -5.60
CA ILE A 33 -1.01 14.29 -6.61
C ILE A 33 0.32 13.94 -5.91
N GLY A 34 0.65 14.60 -4.80
CA GLY A 34 1.81 14.24 -3.99
C GLY A 34 1.79 12.78 -3.52
N ILE A 35 0.63 12.33 -3.02
CA ILE A 35 0.41 10.93 -2.61
C ILE A 35 0.57 9.97 -3.80
N LEU A 36 0.04 10.31 -4.96
CA LEU A 36 0.15 9.52 -6.19
C LEU A 36 1.61 9.36 -6.62
N LEU A 37 2.36 10.44 -6.66
CA LEU A 37 3.79 10.43 -6.97
C LEU A 37 4.57 9.59 -5.94
N GLY A 38 4.24 9.71 -4.65
CA GLY A 38 4.82 8.92 -3.58
C GLY A 38 4.57 7.43 -3.76
N ASN A 39 3.38 7.00 -4.13
CA ASN A 39 3.07 5.61 -4.42
C ASN A 39 3.87 5.07 -5.61
N PHE A 40 3.99 5.85 -6.68
CA PHE A 40 4.66 5.41 -7.90
C PHE A 40 6.19 5.36 -7.75
N LEU A 41 6.79 6.41 -7.20
CA LEU A 41 8.25 6.55 -7.12
C LEU A 41 8.85 5.76 -5.95
N PHE A 42 8.09 5.50 -4.89
CA PHE A 42 8.58 4.79 -3.72
C PHE A 42 9.26 3.46 -4.07
N HIS A 43 8.63 2.63 -4.89
CA HIS A 43 9.17 1.31 -5.23
C HIS A 43 10.48 1.37 -6.03
N ILE A 44 10.64 2.43 -6.85
CA ILE A 44 11.87 2.66 -7.63
C ILE A 44 13.02 3.07 -6.71
N ILE A 45 12.72 3.90 -5.71
CA ILE A 45 13.70 4.42 -4.77
C ILE A 45 14.06 3.34 -3.74
N ALA A 46 13.07 2.66 -3.19
CA ALA A 46 13.25 1.69 -2.11
C ALA A 46 14.12 0.49 -2.51
N GLY A 47 14.04 0.03 -3.75
CA GLY A 47 14.85 -1.09 -4.24
C GLY A 47 16.35 -0.83 -4.26
N LYS A 48 16.81 0.45 -4.17
CA LYS A 48 18.22 0.82 -4.29
C LYS A 48 18.94 1.06 -2.97
N PHE A 49 18.26 1.58 -1.94
CA PHE A 49 18.93 2.17 -0.77
C PHE A 49 18.70 1.46 0.57
N GLY A 50 17.79 0.47 0.63
CA GLY A 50 17.37 -0.19 1.88
C GLY A 50 16.33 0.62 2.67
N TYR A 51 15.38 -0.10 3.29
CA TYR A 51 14.20 0.53 3.88
C TYR A 51 14.48 1.43 5.09
N LYS A 52 15.44 1.08 5.95
CA LYS A 52 15.82 1.90 7.12
C LYS A 52 16.37 3.26 6.71
N ASN A 53 17.34 3.28 5.80
CA ASN A 53 17.99 4.52 5.38
C ASN A 53 17.00 5.42 4.65
N ILE A 54 16.18 4.84 3.78
CA ILE A 54 15.13 5.57 3.06
C ILE A 54 14.13 6.18 4.02
N LEU A 55 13.66 5.41 5.00
CA LEU A 55 12.71 5.89 5.99
C LEU A 55 13.28 7.09 6.77
N PHE A 56 14.54 7.03 7.15
CA PHE A 56 15.24 8.16 7.77
C PHE A 56 15.27 9.39 6.85
N TYR A 57 15.74 9.25 5.61
CA TYR A 57 15.82 10.37 4.68
C TYR A 57 14.45 10.95 4.31
N PHE A 58 13.41 10.12 4.23
CA PHE A 58 12.06 10.59 4.00
C PHE A 58 11.53 11.41 5.17
N HIS A 59 11.84 11.05 6.43
CA HIS A 59 11.50 11.87 7.58
C HIS A 59 12.20 13.22 7.58
N ILE A 60 13.48 13.26 7.21
CA ILE A 60 14.24 14.52 7.08
C ILE A 60 13.65 15.37 5.95
N GLY A 61 13.38 14.78 4.76
CA GLY A 61 12.75 15.48 3.65
C GLY A 61 11.36 16.03 4.03
N HIS A 62 10.54 15.22 4.69
CA HIS A 62 9.24 15.65 5.20
C HIS A 62 9.36 16.85 6.15
N ALA A 63 10.25 16.77 7.15
CA ALA A 63 10.48 17.86 8.09
C ALA A 63 10.96 19.13 7.39
N ALA A 64 11.88 19.01 6.44
CA ALA A 64 12.43 20.16 5.70
C ALA A 64 11.34 20.85 4.85
N PHE A 65 10.56 20.11 4.05
CA PHE A 65 9.51 20.71 3.23
C PHE A 65 8.35 21.25 4.09
N LEU A 66 8.00 20.57 5.19
CA LEU A 66 7.01 21.08 6.13
C LEU A 66 7.48 22.38 6.80
N LEU A 67 8.76 22.49 7.15
CA LEU A 67 9.33 23.73 7.68
C LEU A 67 9.30 24.87 6.65
N VAL A 68 9.69 24.58 5.42
CA VAL A 68 9.65 25.58 4.32
C VAL A 68 8.22 26.08 4.08
N SER A 69 7.21 25.22 4.19
CA SER A 69 5.80 25.60 3.97
C SER A 69 5.29 26.67 4.95
N ILE A 70 5.89 26.77 6.13
CA ILE A 70 5.48 27.73 7.18
C ILE A 70 5.82 29.17 6.80
N PHE A 71 6.90 29.37 6.06
CA PHE A 71 7.42 30.73 5.72
C PHE A 71 6.84 31.28 4.43
N TRP A 72 5.96 30.57 3.73
CA TRP A 72 5.49 30.97 2.42
C TRP A 72 4.09 31.59 2.50
N ASP A 73 3.96 32.84 2.05
CA ASP A 73 2.71 33.59 2.09
C ASP A 73 1.91 33.53 0.77
N ASN A 74 2.48 32.96 -0.30
CA ASN A 74 1.79 32.81 -1.57
C ASN A 74 1.12 31.45 -1.66
N TYR A 75 -0.20 31.42 -1.95
CA TYR A 75 -1.00 30.21 -2.05
C TYR A 75 -0.43 29.16 -3.02
N TYR A 76 -0.02 29.56 -4.21
CA TYR A 76 0.45 28.60 -5.23
C TYR A 76 1.78 27.95 -4.84
N TYR A 77 2.72 28.72 -4.30
CA TYR A 77 3.98 28.17 -3.80
C TYR A 77 3.76 27.26 -2.59
N PHE A 78 2.88 27.65 -1.68
CA PHE A 78 2.47 26.79 -0.57
C PHE A 78 1.94 25.44 -1.05
N GLN A 79 1.08 25.45 -2.08
CA GLN A 79 0.52 24.20 -2.64
C GLN A 79 1.59 23.31 -3.27
N VAL A 80 2.56 23.89 -4.01
CA VAL A 80 3.67 23.12 -4.60
C VAL A 80 4.52 22.47 -3.49
N ILE A 81 4.86 23.23 -2.44
CA ILE A 81 5.61 22.71 -1.31
C ILE A 81 4.84 21.58 -0.59
N ASN A 82 3.55 21.79 -0.40
CA ASN A 82 2.68 20.82 0.27
C ASN A 82 2.52 19.52 -0.54
N CYS A 83 2.58 19.59 -1.87
CA CYS A 83 2.66 18.41 -2.73
C CYS A 83 3.89 17.53 -2.36
N PHE A 84 5.06 18.13 -2.14
CA PHE A 84 6.25 17.40 -1.69
C PHE A 84 6.11 16.89 -0.26
N VAL A 85 5.48 17.63 0.65
CA VAL A 85 5.17 17.15 2.00
C VAL A 85 4.35 15.86 1.92
N MET A 86 3.29 15.83 1.08
CA MET A 86 2.43 14.66 0.90
C MET A 86 3.15 13.51 0.19
N PHE A 87 4.05 13.80 -0.75
CA PHE A 87 4.95 12.82 -1.35
C PHE A 87 5.78 12.10 -0.28
N PHE A 88 6.50 12.83 0.57
CA PHE A 88 7.30 12.25 1.63
C PHE A 88 6.45 11.52 2.67
N THR A 89 5.30 12.05 3.04
CA THR A 89 4.33 11.39 3.95
C THR A 89 3.95 10.01 3.43
N LYS A 90 3.65 9.91 2.13
CA LYS A 90 3.27 8.63 1.52
C LYS A 90 4.44 7.65 1.43
N CYS A 91 5.64 8.15 1.13
CA CYS A 91 6.85 7.35 1.13
C CYS A 91 7.18 6.80 2.53
N ILE A 92 7.01 7.60 3.59
CA ILE A 92 7.16 7.18 5.00
C ILE A 92 6.18 6.05 5.32
N LEU A 93 4.88 6.23 4.99
CA LEU A 93 3.86 5.22 5.26
C LEU A 93 4.16 3.90 4.55
N ASN A 94 4.50 3.96 3.25
CA ASN A 94 4.82 2.76 2.48
C ASN A 94 6.07 2.05 3.01
N SER A 95 7.14 2.80 3.36
CA SER A 95 8.37 2.24 3.95
C SER A 95 8.09 1.54 5.26
N SER A 96 7.29 2.16 6.14
CA SER A 96 6.91 1.60 7.43
C SER A 96 6.10 0.31 7.28
N LEU A 97 5.15 0.27 6.34
CA LEU A 97 4.34 -0.93 6.07
C LEU A 97 5.18 -2.08 5.53
N VAL A 98 6.08 -1.81 4.58
CA VAL A 98 6.96 -2.84 4.03
C VAL A 98 7.90 -3.38 5.11
N MET A 99 8.54 -2.51 5.87
CA MET A 99 9.46 -2.89 6.94
C MET A 99 8.77 -3.76 8.01
N ASN A 100 7.56 -3.38 8.45
CA ASN A 100 6.77 -4.20 9.37
C ASN A 100 6.43 -5.58 8.78
N ASN A 101 6.07 -5.61 7.51
CA ASN A 101 5.74 -6.86 6.83
C ASN A 101 6.92 -7.81 6.65
N GLU A 102 8.14 -7.32 6.67
CA GLU A 102 9.36 -8.12 6.56
C GLU A 102 9.86 -8.67 7.90
N ILE A 103 9.61 -7.94 9.00
CA ILE A 103 10.09 -8.31 10.34
C ILE A 103 9.14 -9.28 11.04
N VAL A 104 7.84 -9.23 10.74
CA VAL A 104 6.80 -9.94 11.48
C VAL A 104 6.48 -11.29 10.85
N ASP A 105 6.34 -12.33 11.70
CA ASP A 105 5.91 -13.66 11.29
C ASP A 105 4.53 -13.63 10.60
N LEU A 106 4.35 -14.46 9.58
CA LEU A 106 3.13 -14.59 8.77
C LEU A 106 1.86 -14.72 9.60
N LYS A 107 1.92 -15.44 10.73
CA LYS A 107 0.79 -15.63 11.65
C LYS A 107 0.25 -14.31 12.24
N TYR A 108 1.14 -13.36 12.55
CA TYR A 108 0.80 -12.11 13.22
C TYR A 108 0.79 -10.89 12.28
N LYS A 109 1.19 -11.07 11.04
CA LYS A 109 1.41 -10.01 10.06
C LYS A 109 0.19 -9.12 9.86
N ALA A 110 -0.99 -9.72 9.65
CA ALA A 110 -2.24 -8.96 9.45
C ALA A 110 -2.62 -8.15 10.71
N MET A 111 -2.48 -8.74 11.90
CA MET A 111 -2.81 -8.08 13.17
C MET A 111 -1.88 -6.91 13.44
N ILE A 112 -0.56 -7.11 13.28
CA ILE A 112 0.44 -6.05 13.54
C ILE A 112 0.33 -4.93 12.50
N SER A 113 0.13 -5.27 11.21
CA SER A 113 -0.10 -4.25 10.17
C SER A 113 -1.35 -3.41 10.46
N SER A 114 -2.43 -4.02 10.95
CA SER A 114 -3.64 -3.30 11.36
C SER A 114 -3.38 -2.40 12.57
N PHE A 115 -2.64 -2.88 13.55
CA PHE A 115 -2.25 -2.10 14.73
C PHE A 115 -1.37 -0.88 14.34
N VAL A 116 -0.39 -1.07 13.47
CA VAL A 116 0.46 0.03 12.95
C VAL A 116 -0.39 1.06 12.20
N ASN A 117 -1.32 0.60 11.37
CA ASN A 117 -2.24 1.50 10.68
C ASN A 117 -3.17 2.26 11.64
N SER A 118 -3.49 1.71 12.80
CA SER A 118 -4.27 2.42 13.81
C SER A 118 -3.59 3.70 14.34
N GLY A 119 -2.27 3.79 14.19
CA GLY A 119 -1.51 5.01 14.42
C GLY A 119 -1.97 6.20 13.57
N LEU A 120 -2.57 5.97 12.39
CA LEU A 120 -3.18 7.05 11.59
C LEU A 120 -4.37 7.69 12.32
N GLY A 121 -5.20 6.88 12.99
CA GLY A 121 -6.32 7.37 13.80
C GLY A 121 -5.82 8.16 15.02
N LEU A 122 -4.83 7.63 15.77
CA LEU A 122 -4.23 8.31 16.91
C LEU A 122 -3.55 9.62 16.49
N GLY A 123 -2.78 9.61 15.40
CA GLY A 123 -2.15 10.80 14.86
C GLY A 123 -3.17 11.85 14.42
N GLY A 124 -4.26 11.44 13.79
CA GLY A 124 -5.36 12.34 13.43
C GLY A 124 -6.02 12.99 14.65
N MET A 125 -6.33 12.21 15.69
CA MET A 125 -6.86 12.76 16.96
C MET A 125 -5.87 13.75 17.62
N PHE A 126 -4.58 13.41 17.60
CA PHE A 126 -3.52 14.30 18.12
C PHE A 126 -3.49 15.63 17.34
N TYR A 127 -3.55 15.61 16.01
CA TYR A 127 -3.58 16.82 15.21
C TYR A 127 -4.83 17.65 15.47
N VAL A 128 -6.00 17.03 15.58
CA VAL A 128 -7.25 17.74 15.95
C VAL A 128 -7.11 18.43 17.30
N LEU A 129 -6.49 17.76 18.28
CA LEU A 129 -6.23 18.36 19.60
C LEU A 129 -5.26 19.55 19.48
N MET A 130 -4.19 19.42 18.71
CA MET A 130 -3.23 20.52 18.50
C MET A 130 -3.91 21.73 17.85
N TYR A 131 -4.71 21.52 16.80
CA TYR A 131 -5.48 22.62 16.17
C TYR A 131 -6.49 23.27 17.14
N TYR A 132 -7.12 22.47 17.99
CA TYR A 132 -8.05 23.01 19.00
C TYR A 132 -7.34 23.89 20.03
N LEU A 133 -6.15 23.49 20.50
CA LEU A 133 -5.38 24.19 21.52
C LEU A 133 -4.62 25.41 20.96
N ILE A 134 -3.96 25.25 19.84
CA ILE A 134 -3.02 26.24 19.27
C ILE A 134 -3.76 27.26 18.37
N LYS A 135 -4.79 26.80 17.64
CA LYS A 135 -5.64 27.62 16.72
C LYS A 135 -4.92 28.30 15.56
N ASP A 136 -3.62 28.15 15.43
CA ASP A 136 -2.79 28.65 14.34
C ASP A 136 -2.10 27.49 13.63
N TRP A 137 -2.31 27.37 12.33
CA TRP A 137 -1.80 26.26 11.53
C TRP A 137 -0.27 26.24 11.44
N ARG A 138 0.39 27.42 11.47
CA ARG A 138 1.85 27.51 11.38
C ARG A 138 2.53 26.84 12.58
N TYR A 139 2.03 27.10 13.80
CA TYR A 139 2.56 26.46 15.00
C TYR A 139 2.27 24.94 15.05
N VAL A 140 1.12 24.51 14.53
CA VAL A 140 0.82 23.07 14.40
C VAL A 140 1.80 22.39 13.44
N PHE A 141 2.18 23.07 12.35
CA PHE A 141 3.20 22.55 11.43
C PHE A 141 4.58 22.50 12.09
N ILE A 142 4.96 23.45 12.95
CA ILE A 142 6.20 23.37 13.75
C ILE A 142 6.21 22.10 14.62
N VAL A 143 5.10 21.78 15.30
CA VAL A 143 4.97 20.52 16.05
C VAL A 143 5.19 19.31 15.11
N GLY A 144 4.62 19.35 13.92
CA GLY A 144 4.82 18.32 12.90
C GLY A 144 6.28 18.16 12.46
N VAL A 145 7.00 19.27 12.27
CA VAL A 145 8.45 19.28 11.97
C VAL A 145 9.24 18.58 13.09
N CYS A 146 9.00 18.97 14.34
CA CYS A 146 9.67 18.38 15.49
C CYS A 146 9.42 16.87 15.59
N LEU A 147 8.14 16.44 15.44
CA LEU A 147 7.79 15.03 15.49
C LEU A 147 8.44 14.24 14.37
N SER A 148 8.44 14.77 13.15
CA SER A 148 9.07 14.10 12.01
C SER A 148 10.61 13.97 12.19
N ALA A 149 11.27 15.02 12.65
CA ALA A 149 12.70 15.00 12.92
C ALA A 149 13.06 13.99 14.03
N VAL A 150 12.32 14.01 15.15
CA VAL A 150 12.52 13.07 16.27
C VAL A 150 12.27 11.63 15.81
N SER A 151 11.20 11.37 15.06
CA SER A 151 10.93 10.04 14.50
C SER A 151 12.04 9.55 13.60
N GLY A 152 12.58 10.41 12.72
CA GLY A 152 13.73 10.09 11.87
C GLY A 152 14.97 9.69 12.70
N ILE A 153 15.28 10.46 13.75
CA ILE A 153 16.41 10.17 14.66
C ILE A 153 16.21 8.83 15.38
N ILE A 154 15.02 8.58 15.91
CA ILE A 154 14.67 7.30 16.57
C ILE A 154 14.88 6.13 15.62
N ILE A 155 14.39 6.24 14.36
CA ILE A 155 14.55 5.21 13.35
C ILE A 155 16.06 4.96 13.07
N LYS A 156 16.84 6.01 12.94
CA LYS A 156 18.28 5.88 12.66
C LYS A 156 19.02 5.16 13.77
N ILE A 157 18.67 5.41 15.03
CA ILE A 157 19.36 4.87 16.21
C ILE A 157 18.87 3.44 16.54
N PHE A 158 17.56 3.23 16.62
CA PHE A 158 16.99 2.03 17.21
C PHE A 158 16.57 0.96 16.20
N PHE A 159 16.29 1.32 14.95
CA PHE A 159 15.84 0.34 13.98
C PHE A 159 17.01 -0.33 13.27
N HIS A 160 16.86 -1.62 12.94
CA HIS A 160 17.77 -2.39 12.11
C HIS A 160 17.18 -2.51 10.70
N ASP A 161 18.03 -2.71 9.71
CA ASP A 161 17.55 -2.95 8.35
C ASP A 161 16.82 -4.30 8.25
N SER A 162 16.04 -4.45 7.20
CA SER A 162 15.36 -5.69 6.90
C SER A 162 16.35 -6.82 6.60
N LEU A 163 16.14 -8.00 7.17
CA LEU A 163 16.92 -9.21 6.86
C LEU A 163 16.88 -9.55 5.36
N ILE A 164 15.73 -9.33 4.72
CA ILE A 164 15.54 -9.58 3.28
C ILE A 164 16.43 -8.64 2.46
N GLN A 165 16.60 -7.38 2.89
CA GLN A 165 17.46 -6.42 2.20
C GLN A 165 18.93 -6.82 2.27
N SER A 166 19.39 -7.34 3.41
CA SER A 166 20.77 -7.85 3.56
C SER A 166 21.02 -9.03 2.61
N LEU A 167 20.03 -9.92 2.44
CA LEU A 167 20.09 -11.00 1.46
C LEU A 167 20.09 -10.52 0.01
N ILE A 168 19.23 -9.57 -0.34
CA ILE A 168 19.19 -8.99 -1.70
C ILE A 168 20.50 -8.32 -2.05
N ASN A 169 21.11 -7.61 -1.08
CA ASN A 169 22.41 -6.96 -1.24
C ASN A 169 23.58 -7.96 -1.19
N LYS A 170 23.29 -9.24 -0.95
CA LYS A 170 24.30 -10.31 -0.78
C LYS A 170 25.32 -9.99 0.32
N ASP A 171 24.93 -9.28 1.36
CA ASP A 171 25.75 -8.95 2.53
C ASP A 171 25.41 -9.92 3.67
N TYR A 172 26.06 -11.09 3.63
CA TYR A 172 25.77 -12.18 4.57
C TYR A 172 26.36 -11.96 5.95
N ASP A 173 27.44 -11.22 6.08
CA ASP A 173 28.00 -10.88 7.39
C ASP A 173 27.04 -9.98 8.15
N ARG A 174 26.43 -9.04 7.45
CA ARG A 174 25.37 -8.19 8.00
C ARG A 174 24.12 -9.02 8.32
N PHE A 175 23.68 -9.88 7.42
CA PHE A 175 22.54 -10.77 7.64
C PHE A 175 22.72 -11.64 8.89
N TYR A 176 23.91 -12.23 9.08
CA TYR A 176 24.23 -13.02 10.27
C TYR A 176 24.18 -12.20 11.55
N ASN A 177 24.80 -11.00 11.53
CA ASN A 177 24.82 -10.10 12.69
C ASN A 177 23.42 -9.61 13.07
N ASP A 178 22.55 -9.32 12.08
CA ASP A 178 21.17 -8.91 12.29
C ASP A 178 20.35 -10.09 12.90
N LEU A 179 20.54 -11.33 12.42
CA LEU A 179 19.91 -12.51 13.02
C LEU A 179 20.38 -12.76 14.45
N LEU A 180 21.67 -12.62 14.72
CA LEU A 180 22.25 -12.76 16.05
C LEU A 180 21.67 -11.71 17.00
N TYR A 181 21.55 -10.47 16.53
CA TYR A 181 20.91 -9.40 17.29
C TYR A 181 19.45 -9.74 17.65
N ILE A 182 18.66 -10.21 16.69
CA ILE A 182 17.26 -10.63 16.91
C ILE A 182 17.21 -11.78 17.91
N ALA A 183 18.08 -12.79 17.78
CA ALA A 183 18.15 -13.91 18.71
C ALA A 183 18.49 -13.45 20.14
N LYS A 184 19.42 -12.48 20.27
CA LYS A 184 19.80 -11.88 21.56
C LYS A 184 18.63 -11.12 22.20
N MET A 185 17.91 -10.30 21.41
CA MET A 185 16.73 -9.56 21.88
C MET A 185 15.61 -10.48 22.35
N ASN A 186 15.46 -11.65 21.73
CA ASN A 186 14.49 -12.69 22.09
C ASN A 186 14.98 -13.63 23.22
N GLY A 187 16.16 -13.40 23.78
CA GLY A 187 16.74 -14.26 24.82
C GLY A 187 17.19 -15.67 24.33
N ARG A 188 17.30 -15.86 23.03
CA ARG A 188 17.63 -17.15 22.36
C ARG A 188 19.01 -17.17 21.74
N GLU A 189 19.94 -16.35 22.22
CA GLU A 189 21.29 -16.26 21.64
C GLU A 189 22.05 -17.58 21.66
N LYS A 190 21.94 -18.35 22.78
CA LYS A 190 22.59 -19.65 22.91
C LYS A 190 21.99 -20.67 21.94
N GLU A 191 20.66 -20.80 21.90
CA GLU A 191 19.97 -21.71 20.98
C GLU A 191 20.33 -21.41 19.51
N PHE A 192 20.47 -20.12 19.16
CA PHE A 192 20.85 -19.70 17.82
C PHE A 192 22.28 -20.12 17.48
N LYS A 193 23.27 -19.89 18.38
CA LYS A 193 24.64 -20.27 18.19
C LYS A 193 24.79 -21.79 18.14
N ASP A 194 24.20 -22.52 19.08
CA ASP A 194 24.24 -23.99 19.14
C ASP A 194 23.58 -24.61 17.90
N GLY A 195 22.45 -24.03 17.40
CA GLY A 195 21.78 -24.47 16.19
C GLY A 195 22.63 -24.30 14.94
N ILE A 196 23.38 -23.19 14.83
CA ILE A 196 24.29 -22.97 13.70
C ILE A 196 25.54 -23.86 13.80
N GLU A 197 26.05 -24.12 15.00
CA GLU A 197 27.24 -24.97 15.19
C GLU A 197 26.94 -26.44 15.00
N ASN A 198 25.75 -26.93 15.33
CA ASN A 198 25.41 -28.34 15.36
C ASN A 198 24.55 -28.82 14.17
N ASP A 199 23.90 -27.92 13.42
CA ASP A 199 23.06 -28.29 12.26
C ASP A 199 23.83 -28.13 10.96
N GLU A 200 24.26 -29.25 10.37
CA GLU A 200 24.97 -29.31 9.08
C GLU A 200 24.17 -28.64 7.94
N LYS A 201 22.84 -28.66 8.01
CA LYS A 201 21.98 -28.04 7.03
C LYS A 201 22.10 -26.50 7.07
N TYR A 202 22.19 -25.90 8.25
CA TYR A 202 22.42 -24.47 8.43
C TYR A 202 23.85 -24.08 8.04
N LYS A 203 24.87 -24.88 8.41
CA LYS A 203 26.27 -24.66 7.96
C LYS A 203 26.36 -24.67 6.45
N ASN A 204 25.80 -25.69 5.80
CA ASN A 204 25.80 -25.80 4.34
C ASN A 204 25.03 -24.67 3.67
N CYS A 205 23.90 -24.20 4.24
CA CYS A 205 23.15 -23.07 3.75
C CYS A 205 23.97 -21.77 3.83
N LEU A 206 24.58 -21.49 4.99
CA LEU A 206 25.44 -20.31 5.20
C LEU A 206 26.70 -20.37 4.32
N GLN A 207 27.30 -21.53 4.13
CA GLN A 207 28.47 -21.69 3.29
C GLN A 207 28.13 -21.46 1.81
N LYS A 208 27.05 -22.04 1.31
CA LYS A 208 26.54 -21.75 -0.05
C LYS A 208 26.22 -20.27 -0.25
N LEU A 209 25.62 -19.65 0.74
CA LEU A 209 25.34 -18.24 0.73
C LEU A 209 26.62 -17.40 0.67
N LYS A 210 27.68 -17.74 1.41
CA LYS A 210 29.01 -17.10 1.37
C LYS A 210 29.72 -17.28 0.03
N GLU A 211 29.67 -18.49 -0.55
CA GLU A 211 30.23 -18.81 -1.88
C GLU A 211 29.59 -17.95 -2.97
N TYR A 212 28.25 -17.83 -2.96
CA TYR A 212 27.51 -16.95 -3.88
C TYR A 212 27.93 -15.46 -3.76
N THR A 213 28.40 -15.02 -2.58
CA THR A 213 28.86 -13.63 -2.38
C THR A 213 30.26 -13.39 -2.92
N GLN A 214 31.16 -14.35 -2.73
CA GLN A 214 32.53 -14.24 -3.20
C GLN A 214 32.58 -14.19 -4.72
N ASP A 215 31.78 -15.03 -5.39
CA ASP A 215 31.67 -15.04 -6.86
C ASP A 215 31.10 -13.75 -7.42
N SER A 216 30.12 -13.13 -6.73
CA SER A 216 29.56 -11.86 -7.18
C SER A 216 30.46 -10.67 -6.93
N LYS A 217 31.23 -10.64 -5.84
CA LYS A 217 32.24 -9.60 -5.56
C LYS A 217 33.43 -9.67 -6.51
N SER A 218 33.82 -10.87 -6.92
CA SER A 218 34.86 -11.06 -7.94
C SER A 218 34.39 -10.62 -9.34
N SER A 219 33.15 -10.93 -9.70
CA SER A 219 32.56 -10.51 -10.98
C SER A 219 32.36 -8.99 -11.08
N THR A 220 31.97 -8.33 -9.97
CA THR A 220 31.81 -6.86 -9.94
C THR A 220 33.16 -6.15 -10.01
N LYS A 221 34.22 -6.67 -9.34
CA LYS A 221 35.58 -6.13 -9.47
C LYS A 221 36.14 -6.27 -10.89
N VAL A 222 35.86 -7.37 -11.56
CA VAL A 222 36.30 -7.57 -12.96
C VAL A 222 35.59 -6.60 -13.92
N ILE A 223 34.33 -6.25 -13.65
CA ILE A 223 33.59 -5.27 -14.44
C ILE A 223 34.08 -3.84 -14.16
N GLU A 224 34.39 -3.49 -12.91
CA GLU A 224 34.98 -2.18 -12.58
C GLU A 224 36.38 -2.01 -13.13
N VAL A 225 37.22 -3.05 -13.11
CA VAL A 225 38.56 -3.02 -13.71
C VAL A 225 38.49 -2.96 -15.23
N LYS A 226 37.51 -3.64 -15.88
CA LYS A 226 37.31 -3.49 -17.34
C LYS A 226 36.79 -2.12 -17.74
N ASN A 227 35.95 -1.48 -16.90
CA ASN A 227 35.45 -0.13 -17.18
C ASN A 227 36.48 0.98 -16.90
N SER A 228 37.49 0.73 -16.09
CA SER A 228 38.59 1.66 -15.87
C SER A 228 39.72 1.53 -16.89
N THR A 229 39.87 0.36 -17.50
CA THR A 229 40.87 0.15 -18.56
C THR A 229 40.39 0.50 -19.97
N ASN A 230 39.08 0.65 -20.19
CA ASN A 230 38.52 1.04 -21.49
C ASN A 230 38.40 2.57 -21.69
N ARG A 231 39.03 3.39 -20.84
CA ARG A 231 39.12 4.85 -21.06
C ARG A 231 40.44 5.37 -21.62
N GLU A 232 41.36 4.51 -21.94
CA GLU A 232 42.69 4.95 -22.44
C GLU A 232 43.22 4.29 -23.70
N ASN A 233 42.46 3.47 -24.45
CA ASN A 233 42.94 2.98 -25.76
C ASN A 233 41.76 2.67 -26.70
N ASP A 234 41.19 3.70 -27.31
CA ASP A 234 40.63 3.62 -28.64
C ASP A 234 41.74 3.89 -29.64
N ASP A 235 42.27 2.86 -30.24
CA ASP A 235 42.59 2.69 -31.66
C ASP A 235 43.48 1.45 -31.88
N LYS A 236 43.04 0.62 -32.82
CA LYS A 236 43.74 -0.46 -33.50
C LYS A 236 43.70 -1.87 -32.91
N LEU A 237 43.04 -2.66 -33.58
CA LEU A 237 43.29 -3.98 -34.18
C LEU A 237 42.16 -4.98 -34.01
N ILE A 238 41.40 -5.06 -35.09
CA ILE A 238 40.69 -6.26 -35.49
C ILE A 238 41.73 -7.16 -36.17
N THR A 239 41.94 -8.38 -35.67
CA THR A 239 42.03 -9.60 -36.47
C THR A 239 42.43 -10.82 -35.65
N SER A 240 41.64 -11.86 -35.82
CA SER A 240 41.99 -13.30 -35.79
C SER A 240 42.78 -13.86 -34.60
N ALA A 241 42.17 -14.77 -33.85
CA ALA A 241 42.67 -16.16 -33.76
C ALA A 241 41.87 -17.01 -32.72
N ASN A 242 41.47 -18.13 -33.23
CA ASN A 242 41.43 -19.46 -32.63
C ASN A 242 40.32 -19.86 -31.66
N LYS A 243 39.37 -20.55 -32.24
CA LYS A 243 38.70 -21.72 -31.63
C LYS A 243 39.79 -22.78 -31.33
N GLU A 244 39.86 -23.19 -30.05
CA GLU A 244 40.14 -24.58 -29.71
C GLU A 244 40.06 -24.83 -28.23
N ASN A 245 39.31 -25.91 -27.87
CA ASN A 245 39.44 -26.73 -26.67
C ASN A 245 38.88 -26.19 -25.33
N LEU A 246 37.57 -26.37 -25.11
CA LEU A 246 37.01 -26.67 -23.78
C LEU A 246 36.28 -28.05 -23.81
N PRO A 247 36.49 -28.92 -22.81
CA PRO A 247 35.89 -30.26 -22.81
C PRO A 247 34.35 -30.16 -22.59
N LYS A 248 33.63 -30.94 -23.35
CA LYS A 248 32.20 -31.18 -23.22
C LYS A 248 31.94 -31.84 -21.85
N GLN A 249 31.39 -31.09 -20.90
CA GLN A 249 30.70 -31.66 -19.74
C GLN A 249 29.27 -31.96 -20.12
N GLU A 250 28.87 -33.20 -19.87
CA GLU A 250 27.57 -33.78 -20.10
C GLU A 250 26.46 -32.95 -19.42
N ASN A 251 25.46 -32.63 -20.23
CA ASN A 251 24.21 -32.01 -19.79
C ASN A 251 23.41 -32.96 -18.91
N ASN A 252 23.57 -32.87 -17.59
CA ASN A 252 22.52 -33.23 -16.67
C ASN A 252 21.60 -32.01 -16.53
N SER A 253 20.51 -32.05 -17.23
CA SER A 253 19.43 -31.08 -17.24
C SER A 253 18.79 -31.00 -15.83
N LYS A 254 19.38 -30.19 -14.94
CA LYS A 254 18.62 -29.49 -13.92
C LYS A 254 18.02 -28.27 -14.61
N GLU A 255 16.72 -28.28 -14.83
CA GLU A 255 15.97 -27.09 -15.20
C GLU A 255 16.31 -26.00 -14.19
N GLU A 256 17.20 -25.09 -14.58
CA GLU A 256 17.34 -23.81 -13.91
C GLU A 256 15.97 -23.12 -14.03
N LYS A 257 15.21 -23.06 -12.94
CA LYS A 257 14.06 -22.18 -12.83
C LYS A 257 14.57 -20.76 -13.11
N LYS A 258 14.46 -20.33 -14.36
CA LYS A 258 14.67 -18.93 -14.74
C LYS A 258 13.76 -18.12 -13.83
N GLU A 259 14.35 -17.33 -12.93
CA GLU A 259 13.62 -16.30 -12.20
C GLU A 259 12.94 -15.40 -13.23
N ILE A 260 11.65 -15.59 -13.39
CA ILE A 260 10.83 -14.75 -14.26
C ILE A 260 10.70 -13.42 -13.49
N LYS A 261 11.54 -12.45 -13.82
CA LYS A 261 11.40 -11.09 -13.32
C LYS A 261 10.00 -10.61 -13.70
N GLY A 262 9.11 -10.52 -12.70
CA GLY A 262 7.77 -10.02 -12.89
C GLY A 262 7.80 -8.61 -13.47
N SER A 263 6.87 -8.29 -14.35
CA SER A 263 6.68 -6.93 -14.87
C SER A 263 5.21 -6.57 -14.91
N LEU A 264 4.90 -5.28 -14.85
CA LEU A 264 3.52 -4.78 -14.97
C LEU A 264 2.88 -5.25 -16.29
N LEU A 265 3.64 -5.34 -17.37
CA LEU A 265 3.17 -5.79 -18.68
C LEU A 265 2.68 -7.25 -18.66
N GLN A 266 3.25 -8.10 -17.82
CA GLN A 266 2.79 -9.48 -17.67
C GLN A 266 1.38 -9.55 -17.08
N ILE A 267 1.03 -8.67 -16.14
CA ILE A 267 -0.33 -8.62 -15.57
C ILE A 267 -1.37 -8.35 -16.66
N PHE A 268 -1.08 -7.43 -17.59
CA PHE A 268 -1.99 -7.13 -18.68
C PHE A 268 -2.06 -8.21 -19.75
N LYS A 269 -0.99 -9.00 -19.91
CA LYS A 269 -0.93 -10.08 -20.88
C LYS A 269 -1.84 -11.25 -20.50
N TYR A 270 -1.89 -11.63 -19.21
CA TYR A 270 -2.62 -12.81 -18.74
C TYR A 270 -4.05 -12.45 -18.31
N SER A 271 -5.04 -13.09 -18.92
CA SER A 271 -6.47 -12.78 -18.76
C SER A 271 -6.94 -12.90 -17.30
N SER A 272 -6.53 -13.96 -16.61
CA SER A 272 -6.90 -14.25 -15.24
C SER A 272 -6.42 -13.20 -14.24
N VAL A 273 -5.16 -12.77 -14.37
CA VAL A 273 -4.58 -11.76 -13.49
C VAL A 273 -5.11 -10.37 -13.83
N ARG A 274 -5.29 -10.06 -15.11
CA ARG A 274 -5.90 -8.82 -15.59
C ARG A 274 -7.32 -8.61 -15.04
N TYR A 275 -8.12 -9.66 -15.03
CA TYR A 275 -9.47 -9.64 -14.47
C TYR A 275 -9.47 -9.26 -12.98
N ILE A 276 -8.62 -9.89 -12.18
CA ILE A 276 -8.45 -9.56 -10.76
C ILE A 276 -7.99 -8.11 -10.61
N LEU A 277 -7.01 -7.66 -11.42
CA LEU A 277 -6.50 -6.29 -11.41
C LEU A 277 -7.62 -5.27 -11.61
N ILE A 278 -8.48 -5.47 -12.61
CA ILE A 278 -9.57 -4.53 -12.94
C ILE A 278 -10.57 -4.44 -11.78
N ILE A 279 -11.04 -5.57 -11.27
CA ILE A 279 -12.01 -5.58 -10.16
C ILE A 279 -11.44 -4.91 -8.92
N LEU A 280 -10.19 -5.25 -8.57
CA LEU A 280 -9.54 -4.65 -7.41
C LEU A 280 -9.27 -3.15 -7.62
N SER A 281 -8.90 -2.71 -8.81
CA SER A 281 -8.68 -1.29 -9.10
C SER A 281 -9.95 -0.46 -8.94
N VAL A 282 -11.08 -0.96 -9.44
CA VAL A 282 -12.39 -0.29 -9.27
C VAL A 282 -12.75 -0.22 -7.78
N GLY A 283 -12.61 -1.32 -7.06
CA GLY A 283 -12.90 -1.33 -5.63
C GLY A 283 -11.97 -0.40 -4.83
N TRP A 284 -10.67 -0.32 -5.15
CA TRP A 284 -9.75 0.62 -4.51
C TRP A 284 -10.12 2.08 -4.81
N PHE A 285 -10.51 2.37 -6.04
CA PHE A 285 -10.99 3.69 -6.42
C PHE A 285 -12.23 4.07 -5.59
N CYS A 286 -13.28 3.25 -5.57
CA CYS A 286 -14.52 3.51 -4.85
C CYS A 286 -14.31 3.62 -3.33
N ASN A 287 -13.52 2.73 -2.72
CA ASN A 287 -13.21 2.85 -1.28
C ASN A 287 -12.47 4.16 -0.98
N SER A 288 -11.60 4.62 -1.88
CA SER A 288 -10.82 5.84 -1.67
C SER A 288 -11.63 7.11 -1.90
N THR A 289 -12.62 7.10 -2.80
CA THR A 289 -13.57 8.21 -2.93
C THR A 289 -14.32 8.44 -1.63
N LEU A 290 -14.79 7.37 -0.99
CA LEU A 290 -15.44 7.46 0.32
C LEU A 290 -14.45 7.86 1.41
N PHE A 291 -13.22 7.30 1.41
CA PHE A 291 -12.19 7.62 2.41
C PHE A 291 -11.88 9.12 2.46
N TYR A 292 -11.50 9.70 1.33
CA TYR A 292 -11.19 11.12 1.24
C TYR A 292 -12.45 11.97 1.35
N GLY A 293 -13.56 11.48 0.79
CA GLY A 293 -14.83 12.18 0.81
C GLY A 293 -15.39 12.42 2.20
N LEU A 294 -15.33 11.43 3.06
CA LEU A 294 -15.75 11.58 4.47
C LEU A 294 -14.79 12.47 5.28
N VAL A 295 -13.50 12.55 4.93
CA VAL A 295 -12.59 13.50 5.60
C VAL A 295 -12.91 14.93 5.19
N ILE A 296 -13.05 15.21 3.90
CA ILE A 296 -13.32 16.56 3.37
C ILE A 296 -14.75 17.00 3.71
N GLY A 297 -15.72 16.10 3.62
CA GLY A 297 -17.13 16.35 3.86
C GLY A 297 -17.49 16.61 5.33
N ILE A 298 -16.56 16.42 6.27
CA ILE A 298 -16.81 16.62 7.70
C ILE A 298 -17.21 18.07 8.03
N LYS A 299 -16.76 19.03 7.19
CA LYS A 299 -17.07 20.47 7.30
C LYS A 299 -18.57 20.78 7.19
N THR A 300 -19.34 19.91 6.55
CA THR A 300 -20.77 20.08 6.29
C THR A 300 -21.65 19.47 7.38
N LEU A 301 -21.09 18.64 8.26
CA LEU A 301 -21.83 18.01 9.35
C LEU A 301 -22.27 19.01 10.42
N LYS A 302 -23.46 18.77 10.99
CA LYS A 302 -23.97 19.52 12.13
C LYS A 302 -23.06 19.37 13.35
N GLY A 303 -22.74 20.46 14.02
CA GLY A 303 -21.99 20.49 15.27
C GLY A 303 -20.61 21.11 15.16
N SER A 304 -19.75 20.88 16.17
CA SER A 304 -18.37 21.35 16.16
C SER A 304 -17.50 20.52 15.21
N GLN A 305 -16.75 21.18 14.33
CA GLN A 305 -15.85 20.51 13.39
C GLN A 305 -14.75 19.75 14.13
N TYR A 306 -14.19 20.31 15.19
CA TYR A 306 -13.18 19.63 16.02
C TYR A 306 -13.72 18.34 16.64
N ARG A 307 -14.94 18.39 17.21
CA ARG A 307 -15.58 17.20 17.77
C ARG A 307 -15.82 16.13 16.70
N ASN A 308 -16.38 16.54 15.56
CA ASN A 308 -16.68 15.61 14.47
C ASN A 308 -15.40 14.99 13.90
N ALA A 309 -14.31 15.78 13.75
CA ALA A 309 -13.02 15.29 13.32
C ALA A 309 -12.40 14.32 14.34
N ALA A 310 -12.47 14.63 15.64
CA ALA A 310 -11.99 13.73 16.68
C ALA A 310 -12.73 12.37 16.67
N ILE A 311 -14.06 12.39 16.53
CA ILE A 311 -14.86 11.17 16.42
C ILE A 311 -14.51 10.39 15.14
N LEU A 312 -14.30 11.07 14.02
CA LEU A 312 -13.90 10.42 12.76
C LEU A 312 -12.59 9.64 12.93
N TYR A 313 -11.56 10.26 13.49
CA TYR A 313 -10.28 9.60 13.72
C TYR A 313 -10.34 8.54 14.84
N LEU A 314 -11.23 8.69 15.81
CA LEU A 314 -11.53 7.63 16.78
C LEU A 314 -12.17 6.41 16.09
N CYS A 315 -13.09 6.62 15.16
CA CYS A 315 -13.63 5.55 14.32
C CYS A 315 -12.53 4.85 13.54
N ASP A 316 -11.58 5.61 12.95
CA ASP A 316 -10.43 5.04 12.24
C ASP A 316 -9.60 4.16 13.18
N PHE A 317 -9.23 4.66 14.36
CA PHE A 317 -8.48 3.89 15.36
C PHE A 317 -9.20 2.58 15.73
N CYS A 318 -10.48 2.65 16.06
CA CYS A 318 -11.28 1.47 16.41
C CYS A 318 -11.38 0.49 15.23
N ALA A 319 -11.66 0.99 14.02
CA ALA A 319 -11.85 0.17 12.84
C ALA A 319 -10.57 -0.59 12.44
N TYR A 320 -9.41 0.06 12.49
CA TYR A 320 -8.13 -0.60 12.24
C TYR A 320 -7.89 -1.76 13.21
N ASN A 321 -8.15 -1.58 14.50
CA ASN A 321 -7.98 -2.65 15.48
C ASN A 321 -8.99 -3.79 15.30
N ILE A 322 -10.26 -3.47 15.04
CA ILE A 322 -11.33 -4.45 14.81
C ILE A 322 -11.07 -5.26 13.53
N SER A 323 -10.58 -4.63 12.47
CA SER A 323 -10.35 -5.26 11.18
C SER A 323 -9.34 -6.40 11.23
N GLY A 324 -8.34 -6.32 12.12
CA GLY A 324 -7.36 -7.37 12.35
C GLY A 324 -8.00 -8.68 12.80
N PHE A 325 -9.05 -8.61 13.63
CA PHE A 325 -9.82 -9.79 14.06
C PHE A 325 -10.66 -10.36 12.91
N PHE A 326 -11.33 -9.52 12.15
CA PHE A 326 -12.17 -9.97 11.03
C PHE A 326 -11.35 -10.60 9.89
N SER A 327 -10.18 -10.05 9.58
CA SER A 327 -9.29 -10.58 8.55
C SER A 327 -8.87 -12.04 8.81
N ASN A 328 -8.75 -12.43 10.08
CA ASN A 328 -8.38 -13.78 10.51
C ASN A 328 -9.59 -14.66 10.90
N SER A 329 -10.81 -14.11 10.87
CA SER A 329 -12.03 -14.82 11.28
C SER A 329 -12.41 -15.95 10.32
N LYS A 330 -13.33 -16.83 10.76
CA LYS A 330 -13.87 -17.92 9.92
C LYS A 330 -14.66 -17.43 8.69
N LEU A 331 -15.09 -16.15 8.68
CA LEU A 331 -15.82 -15.53 7.57
C LEU A 331 -15.02 -15.51 6.26
N GLY A 332 -13.69 -15.50 6.35
CA GLY A 332 -12.84 -15.33 5.17
C GLY A 332 -12.72 -13.87 4.73
N ARG A 333 -11.83 -13.62 3.78
CA ARG A 333 -11.53 -12.25 3.36
C ARG A 333 -12.52 -11.70 2.36
N LYS A 334 -12.94 -12.53 1.40
CA LYS A 334 -13.95 -12.15 0.41
C LYS A 334 -15.27 -11.74 1.05
N LEU A 335 -15.82 -12.58 1.93
CA LEU A 335 -17.12 -12.30 2.57
C LEU A 335 -17.02 -11.09 3.49
N SER A 336 -15.94 -10.94 4.25
CA SER A 336 -15.70 -9.75 5.09
C SER A 336 -15.70 -8.48 4.26
N LEU A 337 -15.05 -8.49 3.09
CA LEU A 337 -15.01 -7.38 2.15
C LEU A 337 -16.41 -7.01 1.66
N GLN A 338 -17.22 -8.00 1.25
CA GLN A 338 -18.59 -7.81 0.79
C GLN A 338 -19.48 -7.23 1.90
N ILE A 339 -19.38 -7.73 3.12
CA ILE A 339 -20.17 -7.24 4.26
C ILE A 339 -19.85 -5.77 4.53
N PHE A 340 -18.58 -5.39 4.61
CA PHE A 340 -18.20 -4.02 4.92
C PHE A 340 -18.52 -3.04 3.79
N THR A 341 -18.35 -3.44 2.53
CA THR A 341 -18.71 -2.60 1.38
C THR A 341 -20.21 -2.41 1.26
N LEU A 342 -21.01 -3.45 1.48
CA LEU A 342 -22.46 -3.35 1.51
C LEU A 342 -22.94 -2.48 2.68
N ALA A 343 -22.35 -2.66 3.86
CA ALA A 343 -22.73 -1.91 5.05
C ALA A 343 -22.51 -0.40 4.87
N TYR A 344 -21.34 0.03 4.37
CA TYR A 344 -21.15 1.46 4.11
C TYR A 344 -22.09 1.98 3.02
N GLY A 345 -22.36 1.19 1.98
CA GLY A 345 -23.32 1.53 0.94
C GLY A 345 -24.72 1.78 1.50
N ILE A 346 -25.19 0.89 2.38
CA ILE A 346 -26.49 1.04 3.07
C ILE A 346 -26.48 2.29 3.97
N PHE A 347 -25.43 2.54 4.74
CA PHE A 347 -25.36 3.71 5.60
C PHE A 347 -25.38 5.01 4.77
N CYS A 348 -24.68 5.06 3.63
CA CYS A 348 -24.72 6.19 2.72
C CYS A 348 -26.12 6.37 2.09
N LEU A 349 -26.81 5.29 1.75
CA LEU A 349 -28.20 5.35 1.25
C LEU A 349 -29.15 5.90 2.32
N VAL A 350 -29.02 5.48 3.57
CA VAL A 350 -29.82 6.02 4.67
C VAL A 350 -29.53 7.51 4.84
N MET A 351 -28.26 7.95 4.80
CA MET A 351 -27.90 9.38 4.85
C MET A 351 -28.59 10.16 3.74
N PHE A 352 -28.57 9.66 2.51
CA PHE A 352 -29.28 10.28 1.38
C PHE A 352 -30.78 10.45 1.62
N LEU A 353 -31.45 9.40 2.13
CA LEU A 353 -32.91 9.40 2.35
C LEU A 353 -33.35 10.29 3.52
N VAL A 354 -32.50 10.42 4.54
CA VAL A 354 -32.81 11.15 5.79
C VAL A 354 -32.21 12.56 5.80
N PHE A 355 -31.43 12.93 4.79
CA PHE A 355 -30.61 14.15 4.76
C PHE A 355 -31.38 15.42 5.09
N ASP A 356 -32.57 15.60 4.50
CA ASP A 356 -33.42 16.80 4.70
C ASP A 356 -34.30 16.70 5.94
N LYS A 357 -34.47 15.50 6.53
CA LYS A 357 -35.39 15.24 7.63
C LYS A 357 -34.71 15.37 9.01
N ASN A 358 -33.55 14.79 9.17
CA ASN A 358 -32.88 14.73 10.48
C ASN A 358 -31.36 14.73 10.34
N LYS A 359 -30.74 15.87 10.59
CA LYS A 359 -29.28 16.07 10.52
C LYS A 359 -28.51 15.31 11.61
N ASP A 360 -29.10 15.00 12.75
CA ASP A 360 -28.42 14.27 13.81
C ASP A 360 -28.30 12.77 13.44
N VAL A 361 -29.33 12.22 12.79
CA VAL A 361 -29.27 10.85 12.22
C VAL A 361 -28.20 10.76 11.12
N VAL A 362 -28.08 11.78 10.26
CA VAL A 362 -27.01 11.83 9.24
C VAL A 362 -25.64 11.76 9.88
N VAL A 363 -25.38 12.52 10.95
CA VAL A 363 -24.12 12.48 11.69
C VAL A 363 -23.81 11.07 12.24
N GLY A 364 -24.80 10.39 12.81
CA GLY A 364 -24.63 9.03 13.32
C GLY A 364 -24.24 8.04 12.21
N PHE A 365 -24.98 8.02 11.12
CA PHE A 365 -24.69 7.13 9.99
C PHE A 365 -23.40 7.47 9.26
N TYR A 366 -22.96 8.74 9.29
CA TYR A 366 -21.66 9.16 8.75
C TYR A 366 -20.50 8.44 9.45
N PHE A 367 -20.53 8.36 10.77
CA PHE A 367 -19.51 7.64 11.54
C PHE A 367 -19.61 6.13 11.38
N CYS A 368 -20.83 5.57 11.26
CA CYS A 368 -21.03 4.15 10.93
C CYS A 368 -20.47 3.80 9.54
N ALA A 369 -20.71 4.64 8.54
CA ALA A 369 -20.15 4.48 7.20
C ALA A 369 -18.63 4.55 7.23
N ARG A 370 -18.03 5.50 7.98
CA ARG A 370 -16.59 5.62 8.16
C ARG A 370 -15.98 4.36 8.77
N LEU A 371 -16.55 3.87 9.86
CA LEU A 371 -16.08 2.66 10.55
C LEU A 371 -16.12 1.44 9.62
N SER A 372 -17.26 1.22 8.95
CA SER A 372 -17.39 0.10 8.00
C SER A 372 -16.39 0.19 6.85
N MET A 373 -16.23 1.37 6.27
CA MET A 373 -15.31 1.59 5.17
C MET A 373 -13.86 1.30 5.57
N ILE A 374 -13.39 1.78 6.72
CA ILE A 374 -12.02 1.51 7.19
C ILE A 374 -11.80 0.03 7.46
N CYS A 375 -12.79 -0.66 8.09
CA CYS A 375 -12.72 -2.11 8.28
C CYS A 375 -12.57 -2.83 6.93
N GLY A 376 -13.38 -2.48 5.94
CA GLY A 376 -13.30 -3.02 4.58
C GLY A 376 -11.96 -2.72 3.93
N PHE A 377 -11.44 -1.51 4.07
CA PHE A 377 -10.17 -1.07 3.50
C PHE A 377 -8.98 -1.88 4.02
N CYS A 378 -8.96 -2.22 5.32
CA CYS A 378 -7.93 -3.07 5.90
C CYS A 378 -7.96 -4.50 5.36
N VAL A 379 -9.15 -5.08 5.25
CA VAL A 379 -9.30 -6.41 4.64
C VAL A 379 -8.86 -6.37 3.18
N TYR A 380 -9.14 -5.27 2.49
CA TYR A 380 -8.77 -5.04 1.10
C TYR A 380 -7.26 -5.07 0.88
N TYR A 381 -6.47 -4.44 1.74
CA TYR A 381 -5.01 -4.48 1.69
C TYR A 381 -4.48 -5.92 1.71
N SER A 382 -4.97 -6.72 2.65
CA SER A 382 -4.56 -8.12 2.78
C SER A 382 -5.02 -8.94 1.57
N TYR A 383 -6.27 -8.77 1.15
CA TYR A 383 -6.86 -9.48 0.02
C TYR A 383 -6.11 -9.19 -1.29
N ALA A 384 -5.84 -7.91 -1.59
CA ALA A 384 -5.15 -7.52 -2.81
C ALA A 384 -3.75 -8.15 -2.90
N PHE A 385 -3.01 -8.17 -1.78
CA PHE A 385 -1.67 -8.77 -1.75
C PHE A 385 -1.68 -10.28 -2.01
N GLU A 386 -2.73 -10.99 -1.55
CA GLU A 386 -2.85 -12.44 -1.68
C GLU A 386 -3.44 -12.90 -3.00
N SER A 387 -4.19 -12.01 -3.66
CA SER A 387 -4.88 -12.33 -4.91
C SER A 387 -3.95 -12.39 -6.12
N TYR A 388 -2.73 -11.86 -6.01
CA TYR A 388 -1.76 -11.88 -7.10
C TYR A 388 -0.69 -12.96 -6.88
N PRO A 389 -0.18 -13.59 -7.96
CA PRO A 389 1.01 -14.42 -7.91
C PRO A 389 2.20 -13.66 -7.31
N ILE A 390 3.09 -14.38 -6.61
CA ILE A 390 4.22 -13.76 -5.91
C ILE A 390 5.06 -12.89 -6.85
N SER A 391 5.32 -13.37 -8.07
CA SER A 391 6.15 -12.68 -9.08
C SER A 391 5.64 -11.31 -9.50
N VAL A 392 4.33 -11.05 -9.44
CA VAL A 392 3.70 -9.79 -9.91
C VAL A 392 2.90 -9.05 -8.82
N ALA A 393 2.83 -9.57 -7.61
CA ALA A 393 2.01 -9.02 -6.54
C ALA A 393 2.33 -7.56 -6.21
N THR A 394 3.60 -7.20 -6.15
CA THR A 394 4.03 -5.83 -5.88
C THR A 394 3.56 -4.86 -6.96
N TYR A 395 3.61 -5.27 -8.23
CA TYR A 395 3.16 -4.44 -9.35
C TYR A 395 1.63 -4.29 -9.37
N GLY A 396 0.89 -5.39 -9.14
CA GLY A 396 -0.57 -5.35 -9.04
C GLY A 396 -1.06 -4.47 -7.88
N TYR A 397 -0.46 -4.65 -6.72
CA TYR A 397 -0.74 -3.80 -5.55
C TYR A 397 -0.43 -2.32 -5.82
N SER A 398 0.73 -2.00 -6.41
CA SER A 398 1.11 -0.62 -6.73
C SER A 398 0.16 0.03 -7.74
N PHE A 399 -0.31 -0.73 -8.72
CA PHE A 399 -1.30 -0.25 -9.68
C PHE A 399 -2.63 0.08 -8.99
N ASN A 400 -3.13 -0.81 -8.12
CA ASN A 400 -4.34 -0.57 -7.34
C ASN A 400 -4.19 0.66 -6.43
N ALA A 401 -3.05 0.83 -5.75
CA ALA A 401 -2.76 2.00 -4.92
C ALA A 401 -2.70 3.31 -5.74
N THR A 402 -2.28 3.22 -7.00
CA THR A 402 -2.33 4.37 -7.94
C THR A 402 -3.77 4.74 -8.28
N CYS A 403 -4.64 3.76 -8.56
CA CYS A 403 -6.08 3.99 -8.76
C CYS A 403 -6.75 4.64 -7.54
N SER A 404 -6.38 4.21 -6.34
CA SER A 404 -6.77 4.87 -5.08
C SER A 404 -6.40 6.35 -5.04
N SER A 405 -5.18 6.67 -5.45
CA SER A 405 -4.70 8.08 -5.44
C SER A 405 -5.44 8.94 -6.46
N ILE A 406 -5.85 8.39 -7.59
CA ILE A 406 -6.69 9.09 -8.59
C ILE A 406 -8.04 9.49 -7.98
N ALA A 407 -8.64 8.64 -7.15
CA ALA A 407 -9.86 8.99 -6.41
C ALA A 407 -9.65 10.25 -5.54
N GLY A 408 -8.51 10.33 -4.84
CA GLY A 408 -8.15 11.51 -4.05
C GLY A 408 -8.00 12.80 -4.86
N VAL A 409 -7.62 12.71 -6.14
CA VAL A 409 -7.55 13.86 -7.06
C VAL A 409 -8.94 14.36 -7.46
N VAL A 410 -9.88 13.43 -7.67
CA VAL A 410 -11.22 13.73 -8.20
C VAL A 410 -12.20 14.19 -7.11
N ILE A 411 -12.13 13.57 -5.92
CA ILE A 411 -13.15 13.73 -4.88
C ILE A 411 -13.30 15.17 -4.34
N PRO A 412 -12.24 16.00 -4.21
CA PRO A 412 -12.41 17.39 -3.76
C PRO A 412 -13.33 18.21 -4.67
N PHE A 413 -13.28 17.97 -5.99
CA PHE A 413 -14.17 18.62 -6.94
C PHE A 413 -15.62 18.12 -6.79
N ILE A 414 -15.81 16.82 -6.62
CA ILE A 414 -17.14 16.24 -6.41
C ILE A 414 -17.83 16.88 -5.19
N ILE A 415 -17.10 17.03 -4.07
CA ILE A 415 -17.68 17.59 -2.83
C ILE A 415 -17.98 19.07 -2.95
N GLU A 416 -17.19 19.84 -3.68
CA GLU A 416 -17.41 21.29 -3.81
C GLU A 416 -18.49 21.66 -4.85
N TYR A 417 -18.66 20.85 -5.91
CA TYR A 417 -19.56 21.18 -7.02
C TYR A 417 -20.88 20.41 -6.99
N ILE A 418 -20.93 19.23 -6.35
CA ILE A 418 -22.16 18.44 -6.20
C ILE A 418 -22.81 18.75 -4.85
N LYS A 419 -24.14 18.86 -4.83
CA LYS A 419 -24.87 19.02 -3.56
C LYS A 419 -24.62 17.82 -2.66
N GLU A 420 -24.29 18.08 -1.40
CA GLU A 420 -23.91 17.09 -0.38
C GLU A 420 -24.80 15.86 -0.34
N LYS A 421 -26.12 16.05 -0.42
CA LYS A 421 -27.11 14.96 -0.47
C LYS A 421 -26.80 13.94 -1.57
N TYR A 422 -26.48 14.39 -2.79
CA TYR A 422 -26.20 13.52 -3.92
C TYR A 422 -24.82 12.85 -3.85
N VAL A 423 -23.89 13.45 -3.11
CA VAL A 423 -22.60 12.80 -2.83
C VAL A 423 -22.82 11.50 -2.05
N PHE A 424 -23.72 11.48 -1.06
CA PHE A 424 -24.07 10.26 -0.36
C PHE A 424 -24.73 9.21 -1.26
N LEU A 425 -25.52 9.63 -2.25
CA LEU A 425 -26.08 8.70 -3.24
C LEU A 425 -24.98 8.07 -4.11
N ILE A 426 -23.97 8.85 -4.52
CA ILE A 426 -22.82 8.32 -5.28
C ILE A 426 -22.11 7.25 -4.45
N TYR A 427 -21.83 7.51 -3.19
CA TYR A 427 -21.18 6.53 -2.30
C TYR A 427 -22.04 5.28 -2.07
N ALA A 428 -23.36 5.42 -1.99
CA ALA A 428 -24.25 4.28 -1.87
C ALA A 428 -24.20 3.38 -3.12
N ILE A 429 -24.20 3.98 -4.31
CA ILE A 429 -24.06 3.26 -5.59
C ILE A 429 -22.69 2.57 -5.67
N GLU A 430 -21.62 3.27 -5.31
CA GLU A 430 -20.26 2.69 -5.27
C GLU A 430 -20.19 1.47 -4.35
N GLY A 431 -20.80 1.53 -3.17
CA GLY A 431 -20.86 0.41 -2.23
C GLY A 431 -21.56 -0.82 -2.79
N VAL A 432 -22.70 -0.62 -3.46
CA VAL A 432 -23.44 -1.71 -4.11
C VAL A 432 -22.64 -2.29 -5.28
N VAL A 433 -22.11 -1.44 -6.15
CA VAL A 433 -21.32 -1.87 -7.32
C VAL A 433 -20.09 -2.68 -6.88
N CYS A 434 -19.34 -2.20 -5.88
CA CYS A 434 -18.19 -2.93 -5.35
C CYS A 434 -18.59 -4.27 -4.76
N THR A 435 -19.69 -4.32 -4.00
CA THR A 435 -20.20 -5.58 -3.44
C THR A 435 -20.50 -6.59 -4.52
N LEU A 436 -21.18 -6.17 -5.60
CA LEU A 436 -21.48 -7.02 -6.75
C LEU A 436 -20.21 -7.50 -7.47
N LEU A 437 -19.24 -6.61 -7.70
CA LEU A 437 -17.97 -6.97 -8.33
C LEU A 437 -17.19 -8.00 -7.50
N PHE A 438 -17.26 -7.91 -6.17
CA PHE A 438 -16.54 -8.85 -5.29
C PHE A 438 -17.15 -10.25 -5.26
N PHE A 439 -18.39 -10.46 -5.76
CA PHE A 439 -18.90 -11.81 -5.97
C PHE A 439 -18.06 -12.61 -6.95
N PHE A 440 -17.47 -11.95 -7.91
CA PHE A 440 -16.63 -12.58 -8.93
C PHE A 440 -15.21 -12.91 -8.46
N LEU A 441 -14.77 -12.43 -7.29
CA LEU A 441 -13.47 -12.74 -6.74
C LEU A 441 -13.47 -14.11 -6.02
N LYS A 442 -12.31 -14.76 -5.98
CA LYS A 442 -12.13 -16.04 -5.25
C LYS A 442 -11.74 -15.77 -3.79
N GLU A 443 -12.06 -16.69 -2.86
CA GLU A 443 -11.58 -16.61 -1.48
C GLU A 443 -10.08 -16.93 -1.40
N THR A 444 -9.32 -16.10 -0.70
CA THR A 444 -7.86 -16.23 -0.58
C THR A 444 -7.41 -16.86 0.74
N ARG A 445 -8.27 -16.87 1.76
CA ARG A 445 -7.92 -17.36 3.09
C ARG A 445 -7.51 -18.83 3.07
N GLY A 446 -6.33 -19.11 3.66
CA GLY A 446 -5.82 -20.50 3.82
C GLY A 446 -5.39 -21.16 2.52
N LYS A 447 -5.31 -20.42 1.43
CA LYS A 447 -4.73 -20.89 0.18
C LYS A 447 -3.27 -20.48 0.10
N GLU A 448 -2.42 -21.38 -0.33
CA GLU A 448 -1.04 -21.05 -0.68
C GLU A 448 -1.05 -20.14 -1.92
N ARG A 449 -0.14 -19.17 -1.90
CA ARG A 449 0.04 -18.27 -3.04
C ARG A 449 0.73 -19.03 -4.16
N GLU A 450 0.16 -18.95 -5.33
CA GLU A 450 0.79 -19.51 -6.52
C GLU A 450 2.03 -18.71 -6.91
N ASP A 451 3.13 -19.40 -7.19
CA ASP A 451 4.40 -18.76 -7.50
C ASP A 451 4.46 -18.26 -8.95
N ASN A 452 3.67 -18.86 -9.85
CA ASN A 452 3.81 -18.66 -11.28
C ASN A 452 2.48 -18.36 -11.98
N ILE A 453 2.45 -17.30 -12.80
CA ILE A 453 1.27 -16.88 -13.58
C ILE A 453 0.80 -17.99 -14.55
N LYS A 454 1.72 -18.81 -15.07
CA LYS A 454 1.38 -19.89 -16.00
C LYS A 454 0.58 -21.01 -15.33
N GLU A 455 0.88 -21.33 -14.09
CA GLU A 455 0.16 -22.34 -13.31
C GLU A 455 -1.30 -21.95 -13.10
N ILE A 456 -1.55 -20.65 -12.83
CA ILE A 456 -2.92 -20.11 -12.71
C ILE A 456 -3.70 -20.25 -14.02
N GLU A 457 -3.08 -19.96 -15.17
CA GLU A 457 -3.74 -20.10 -16.48
C GLU A 457 -4.04 -21.56 -16.82
N GLU A 458 -3.14 -22.46 -16.48
CA GLU A 458 -3.34 -23.90 -16.69
C GLU A 458 -4.47 -24.43 -15.81
N GLU A 459 -4.55 -24.05 -14.54
CA GLU A 459 -5.65 -24.43 -13.65
C GLU A 459 -7.00 -23.87 -14.11
N LEU A 460 -7.04 -22.60 -14.49
CA LEU A 460 -8.27 -21.98 -14.99
C LEU A 460 -8.73 -22.57 -16.33
N ASN A 461 -7.82 -22.95 -17.19
CA ASN A 461 -8.15 -23.65 -18.43
C ASN A 461 -8.65 -25.07 -18.15
N LYS A 462 -8.10 -25.77 -17.15
CA LYS A 462 -8.61 -27.07 -16.71
C LYS A 462 -10.01 -26.95 -16.08
N GLU A 463 -10.25 -25.94 -15.26
CA GLU A 463 -11.59 -25.69 -14.68
C GLU A 463 -12.64 -25.35 -15.75
N LYS A 464 -12.30 -24.53 -16.75
CA LYS A 464 -13.18 -24.22 -17.88
C LYS A 464 -13.52 -25.44 -18.72
N ASN A 465 -12.52 -26.27 -18.99
CA ASN A 465 -12.73 -27.50 -19.76
C ASN A 465 -13.62 -28.50 -19.02
N LYS A 466 -13.46 -28.64 -17.69
CA LYS A 466 -14.34 -29.47 -16.86
C LYS A 466 -15.79 -28.92 -16.84
N GLY A 467 -15.97 -27.61 -16.73
CA GLY A 467 -17.31 -26.99 -16.80
C GLY A 467 -17.99 -27.21 -18.15
N ASN A 468 -17.24 -27.10 -19.27
CA ASN A 468 -17.78 -27.36 -20.59
C ASN A 468 -18.14 -28.85 -20.79
N GLU A 469 -17.36 -29.78 -20.23
CA GLU A 469 -17.68 -31.22 -20.29
C GLU A 469 -18.92 -31.58 -19.44
N GLU A 470 -19.13 -30.93 -18.29
CA GLU A 470 -20.35 -31.10 -17.49
C GLU A 470 -21.58 -30.50 -18.21
N ASP A 471 -21.45 -29.34 -18.81
CA ASP A 471 -22.53 -28.72 -19.61
C ASP A 471 -22.89 -29.55 -20.84
N GLU A 472 -21.90 -30.15 -21.52
CA GLU A 472 -22.19 -31.09 -22.63
C GLU A 472 -22.84 -32.39 -22.15
N LYS A 473 -22.45 -32.93 -21.01
CA LYS A 473 -23.11 -34.08 -20.40
C LYS A 473 -24.55 -33.78 -20.04
N ASN A 474 -24.80 -32.63 -19.40
CA ASN A 474 -26.16 -32.21 -19.04
C ASN A 474 -27.03 -31.98 -20.27
N LYS A 475 -26.50 -31.36 -21.35
CA LYS A 475 -27.20 -31.21 -22.62
C LYS A 475 -27.52 -32.58 -23.26
N LYS A 476 -26.64 -33.56 -23.21
CA LYS A 476 -26.89 -34.92 -23.71
C LYS A 476 -27.94 -35.65 -22.90
N ILE A 477 -27.97 -35.47 -21.59
CA ILE A 477 -29.03 -36.03 -20.72
C ILE A 477 -30.40 -35.44 -21.06
N ILE A 478 -30.51 -34.11 -21.16
CA ILE A 478 -31.75 -33.41 -21.52
C ILE A 478 -32.25 -33.82 -22.92
N LEU A 479 -31.31 -33.98 -23.87
CA LEU A 479 -31.65 -34.43 -25.23
C LEU A 479 -32.09 -35.93 -25.28
N SER A 480 -31.60 -36.76 -24.37
CA SER A 480 -32.02 -38.17 -24.25
C SER A 480 -33.42 -38.33 -23.58
N GLU A 481 -33.72 -37.46 -22.60
CA GLU A 481 -35.04 -37.42 -21.94
C GLU A 481 -36.12 -36.90 -22.87
N ASN A 482 -35.84 -35.90 -23.70
CA ASN A 482 -36.78 -35.38 -24.69
C ASN A 482 -36.99 -36.29 -25.91
N LYS A 483 -36.21 -37.36 -26.09
CA LYS A 483 -36.44 -38.38 -27.14
C LYS A 483 -37.31 -39.54 -26.66
N ASN A 484 -37.55 -39.64 -25.36
CA ASN A 484 -38.38 -40.68 -24.75
C ASN A 484 -39.77 -40.18 -24.33
N LEU A 485 -40.09 -38.93 -24.62
CA LEU A 485 -41.40 -38.30 -24.57
C LEU A 485 -41.97 -38.18 -26.01
#